data_b64841534d1fadc1493cd2770e4dc3ed
#
_entry.id   b64841534d1fadc1493cd2770e4dc3ed
#
_cell.length_a   1.000
_cell.length_b   1.000
_cell.length_c   1.000
_cell.angle_alpha   90.00
_cell.angle_beta   90.00
_cell.angle_gamma   90.00
#
_symmetry.space_group_name_H-M   'P 1'
#
loop_
_entity.id
_entity.type
_entity.pdbx_description
1 polymer ?
#
loop_
_entity_poly.entity_id
_entity_poly.type
_entity_poly.pdbx_seq_one_letter_code
_entity_poly.pdbx_strand_id
1 'polypeptide(L)'
;CLCTVEPVGFTLAEGEKEAAGESALTATAMLRLTAWRPYQLQCVADAFSTQYEASLTTQEIFTEALVCPLNETARLKGSGPLPDAGASILACFASFGSVQLVCAEKGGWTLTAKAFVTAFGENSLGELDSYEKTLELALPVPGAEKLPTDADLYPECALCAEDLQCLCQNGALEVTLTARAEGAVLRRSGTPCLAAMELGEERAPADPEISLRIYYAQAGESLFEIARRFAVSPGKMREANDLPEGAETLSAPRRLLVPSG
;
A
#
# COMPACT_ATOMS: atom_id res chain seq x y z
N CYS A 1 11.87 1.42 7.15
CA CYS A 1 12.03 2.86 7.32
C CYS A 1 12.44 3.46 5.97
N LEU A 2 11.75 4.50 5.53
CA LEU A 2 12.06 5.27 4.32
C LEU A 2 12.60 6.64 4.77
N CYS A 3 13.67 7.08 4.12
CA CYS A 3 14.22 8.42 4.31
C CYS A 3 14.26 9.15 2.96
N THR A 4 13.49 10.21 2.81
CA THR A 4 13.53 11.05 1.62
C THR A 4 14.14 12.40 1.93
N VAL A 5 14.93 12.92 1.00
CA VAL A 5 15.58 14.23 1.08
C VAL A 5 14.97 15.12 0.01
N GLU A 6 14.28 16.18 0.44
CA GLU A 6 13.69 17.16 -0.45
C GLU A 6 14.50 18.47 -0.38
N PRO A 7 15.07 18.96 -1.49
CA PRO A 7 15.76 20.25 -1.49
C PRO A 7 14.73 21.38 -1.29
N VAL A 8 15.01 22.27 -0.35
CA VAL A 8 14.13 23.40 -0.03
C VAL A 8 14.63 24.70 -0.66
N GLY A 9 15.94 24.87 -0.75
CA GLY A 9 16.51 26.05 -1.35
C GLY A 9 18.03 26.01 -1.43
N PHE A 10 18.55 26.87 -2.29
CA PHE A 10 19.98 27.08 -2.48
C PHE A 10 20.27 28.56 -2.43
N THR A 11 21.33 28.94 -1.75
CA THR A 11 21.88 30.31 -1.71
C THR A 11 23.34 30.28 -2.12
N LEU A 12 23.70 31.06 -3.12
CA LEU A 12 25.07 31.30 -3.50
C LEU A 12 25.53 32.62 -2.85
N ALA A 13 26.51 32.57 -1.94
CA ALA A 13 27.14 33.76 -1.43
C ALA A 13 28.34 34.11 -2.31
N GLU A 14 28.30 35.28 -2.93
CA GLU A 14 29.49 35.85 -3.55
C GLU A 14 30.48 36.23 -2.45
N GLY A 15 31.69 35.66 -2.47
CA GLY A 15 32.74 36.00 -1.53
C GLY A 15 33.09 37.48 -1.65
N GLU A 16 33.34 38.11 -0.50
CA GLU A 16 33.89 39.49 -0.46
C GLU A 16 35.13 39.56 -1.34
N LYS A 17 35.27 40.67 -2.06
CA LYS A 17 36.22 40.93 -3.17
C LYS A 17 37.73 40.72 -2.94
N GLU A 18 38.16 40.12 -1.84
CA GLU A 18 39.60 40.00 -1.50
C GLU A 18 40.19 38.59 -1.60
N ALA A 19 39.39 37.53 -1.79
CA ALA A 19 39.92 36.19 -2.04
C ALA A 19 39.40 35.69 -3.40
N ALA A 20 40.27 35.75 -4.37
CA ALA A 20 39.95 35.31 -5.75
C ALA A 20 39.47 33.86 -5.76
N GLY A 21 38.20 33.65 -6.05
CA GLY A 21 37.68 32.37 -6.56
C GLY A 21 36.93 31.46 -5.61
N GLU A 22 36.64 31.83 -4.38
CA GLU A 22 35.83 31.02 -3.48
C GLU A 22 34.37 31.52 -3.46
N SER A 23 33.42 30.67 -3.91
CA SER A 23 31.98 30.87 -3.76
C SER A 23 31.45 29.86 -2.76
N ALA A 24 30.66 30.31 -1.78
CA ALA A 24 30.00 29.41 -0.83
C ALA A 24 28.61 29.10 -1.28
N LEU A 25 28.32 27.82 -1.49
CA LEU A 25 26.98 27.31 -1.77
C LEU A 25 26.36 26.77 -0.48
N THR A 26 25.26 27.36 -0.06
CA THR A 26 24.44 26.85 1.06
C THR A 26 23.20 26.18 0.51
N ALA A 27 22.99 24.91 0.87
CA ALA A 27 21.81 24.14 0.52
C ALA A 27 21.00 23.83 1.78
N THR A 28 19.68 24.02 1.71
CA THR A 28 18.75 23.62 2.76
C THR A 28 17.90 22.46 2.23
N ALA A 29 17.81 21.39 3.00
CA ALA A 29 17.02 20.23 2.64
C ALA A 29 16.10 19.81 3.79
N MET A 30 14.92 19.30 3.44
CA MET A 30 13.99 18.67 4.37
C MET A 30 14.22 17.16 4.36
N LEU A 31 14.42 16.59 5.55
CA LEU A 31 14.48 15.13 5.73
C LEU A 31 13.12 14.65 6.20
N ARG A 32 12.50 13.74 5.43
CA ARG A 32 11.26 13.06 5.81
C ARG A 32 11.58 11.61 6.13
N LEU A 33 11.30 11.20 7.36
CA LEU A 33 11.49 9.83 7.82
C LEU A 33 10.11 9.18 7.98
N THR A 34 9.87 8.07 7.28
CA THR A 34 8.67 7.25 7.42
C THR A 34 9.07 5.89 8.00
N ALA A 35 8.41 5.47 9.07
CA ALA A 35 8.65 4.18 9.71
C ALA A 35 7.34 3.45 9.91
N TRP A 36 7.29 2.19 9.52
CA TRP A 36 6.13 1.31 9.69
C TRP A 36 6.37 0.39 10.88
N ARG A 37 5.35 0.25 11.72
CA ARG A 37 5.35 -0.68 12.85
C ARG A 37 4.10 -1.57 12.75
N PRO A 38 4.24 -2.90 12.70
CA PRO A 38 3.10 -3.79 12.74
C PRO A 38 2.40 -3.71 14.11
N TYR A 39 1.08 -3.75 14.10
CA TYR A 39 0.25 -3.88 15.29
C TYR A 39 -0.94 -4.79 14.99
N GLN A 40 -1.52 -5.36 16.02
CA GLN A 40 -2.74 -6.15 15.91
C GLN A 40 -3.90 -5.32 16.43
N LEU A 41 -4.95 -5.21 15.61
CA LEU A 41 -6.20 -4.59 15.98
C LEU A 41 -7.25 -5.70 16.14
N GLN A 42 -7.93 -5.72 17.27
CA GLN A 42 -9.10 -6.55 17.48
C GLN A 42 -10.34 -5.67 17.44
N CYS A 43 -11.29 -6.05 16.62
CA CYS A 43 -12.58 -5.36 16.53
C CYS A 43 -13.72 -6.38 16.68
N VAL A 44 -14.84 -5.89 17.18
CA VAL A 44 -16.08 -6.69 17.25
C VAL A 44 -16.72 -6.62 15.87
N ALA A 45 -16.94 -7.78 15.26
CA ALA A 45 -17.56 -7.88 13.93
C ALA A 45 -19.08 -8.02 14.01
N ASP A 46 -19.60 -8.66 15.08
CA ASP A 46 -21.01 -8.96 15.25
C ASP A 46 -21.35 -9.06 16.74
N ALA A 47 -22.61 -8.79 17.09
CA ALA A 47 -23.15 -8.91 18.44
C ALA A 47 -24.67 -9.21 18.38
N PHE A 48 -25.23 -9.75 19.45
CA PHE A 48 -26.66 -9.91 19.58
C PHE A 48 -27.07 -9.87 21.06
N SER A 49 -28.34 -9.59 21.32
CA SER A 49 -28.93 -9.69 22.65
C SER A 49 -29.78 -10.94 22.77
N THR A 50 -29.74 -11.58 23.94
CA THR A 50 -30.61 -12.73 24.26
C THR A 50 -31.98 -12.28 24.74
N GLN A 51 -32.12 -11.03 25.20
CA GLN A 51 -33.36 -10.51 25.79
C GLN A 51 -34.09 -9.49 24.89
N TYR A 52 -33.34 -8.76 24.07
CA TYR A 52 -33.89 -7.68 23.25
C TYR A 52 -33.67 -7.93 21.77
N GLU A 53 -34.56 -7.40 20.93
CA GLU A 53 -34.22 -7.22 19.53
C GLU A 53 -33.05 -6.22 19.45
N ALA A 54 -32.16 -6.44 18.50
CA ALA A 54 -31.00 -5.58 18.35
C ALA A 54 -30.81 -5.20 16.88
N SER A 55 -30.60 -3.92 16.63
CA SER A 55 -30.14 -3.40 15.36
C SER A 55 -28.65 -3.07 15.44
N LEU A 56 -27.90 -3.47 14.42
CA LEU A 56 -26.45 -3.30 14.37
C LEU A 56 -26.10 -2.29 13.29
N THR A 57 -25.25 -1.33 13.65
CA THR A 57 -24.61 -0.44 12.68
C THR A 57 -23.16 -0.86 12.53
N THR A 58 -22.77 -1.16 11.29
CA THR A 58 -21.39 -1.54 10.97
C THR A 58 -20.69 -0.40 10.24
N GLN A 59 -19.38 -0.30 10.41
CA GLN A 59 -18.49 0.57 9.67
C GLN A 59 -17.28 -0.22 9.17
N GLU A 60 -16.68 0.21 8.06
CA GLU A 60 -15.41 -0.34 7.62
C GLU A 60 -14.24 0.35 8.32
N ILE A 61 -13.36 -0.46 8.89
CA ILE A 61 -12.05 0.00 9.36
C ILE A 61 -11.02 -0.40 8.32
N PHE A 62 -10.34 0.59 7.76
CA PHE A 62 -9.27 0.36 6.81
C PHE A 62 -7.95 0.14 7.53
N THR A 63 -7.27 -0.92 7.15
CA THR A 63 -5.93 -1.26 7.62
C THR A 63 -4.98 -1.35 6.44
N GLU A 64 -3.71 -1.06 6.71
CA GLU A 64 -2.64 -1.10 5.73
C GLU A 64 -1.64 -2.18 6.13
N ALA A 65 -1.37 -3.09 5.23
CA ALA A 65 -0.41 -4.16 5.43
C ALA A 65 0.79 -3.97 4.51
N LEU A 66 2.00 -4.08 5.07
CA LEU A 66 3.22 -4.08 4.28
C LEU A 66 3.26 -5.35 3.42
N VAL A 67 3.29 -5.17 2.10
CA VAL A 67 3.47 -6.26 1.13
C VAL A 67 4.94 -6.58 1.00
N CYS A 68 5.74 -5.56 0.65
CA CYS A 68 7.19 -5.68 0.57
C CYS A 68 7.87 -4.32 0.76
N PRO A 69 9.08 -4.28 1.32
CA PRO A 69 9.95 -3.15 1.17
C PRO A 69 10.42 -3.04 -0.28
N LEU A 70 10.59 -1.82 -0.76
CA LEU A 70 11.21 -1.53 -2.06
C LEU A 70 12.62 -1.02 -1.84
N ASN A 71 13.56 -1.60 -2.55
CA ASN A 71 14.94 -1.11 -2.67
C ASN A 71 15.50 -1.70 -3.98
N GLU A 72 14.90 -1.28 -5.08
CA GLU A 72 15.15 -1.86 -6.40
C GLU A 72 15.78 -0.81 -7.31
N THR A 73 16.67 -1.25 -8.17
CA THR A 73 17.32 -0.40 -9.17
C THR A 73 17.01 -0.89 -10.58
N ALA A 74 16.84 0.06 -11.50
CA ALA A 74 16.72 -0.22 -12.92
C ALA A 74 17.69 0.64 -13.73
N ARG A 75 18.32 0.03 -14.73
CA ARG A 75 19.13 0.75 -15.69
C ARG A 75 18.30 0.99 -16.95
N LEU A 76 18.02 2.26 -17.20
CA LEU A 76 17.25 2.74 -18.35
C LEU A 76 18.21 3.24 -19.42
N LYS A 77 17.86 3.00 -20.67
CA LYS A 77 18.58 3.52 -21.83
C LYS A 77 17.60 4.09 -22.82
N GLY A 78 17.98 5.18 -23.42
CA GLY A 78 17.20 5.79 -24.49
C GLY A 78 18.08 6.57 -25.44
N SER A 79 17.61 6.72 -26.67
CA SER A 79 18.25 7.54 -27.68
C SER A 79 17.21 8.45 -28.30
N GLY A 80 17.63 9.62 -28.76
CA GLY A 80 16.79 10.58 -29.45
C GLY A 80 17.61 11.40 -30.43
N PRO A 81 17.00 11.90 -31.51
CA PRO A 81 17.72 12.73 -32.49
C PRO A 81 18.18 14.03 -31.82
N LEU A 82 19.38 14.47 -32.18
CA LEU A 82 19.88 15.80 -31.86
C LEU A 82 19.72 16.68 -33.09
N PRO A 83 19.22 17.91 -32.93
CA PRO A 83 19.14 18.87 -34.07
C PRO A 83 20.52 19.21 -34.62
N ASP A 84 21.53 19.21 -33.79
CA ASP A 84 22.92 19.49 -34.16
C ASP A 84 23.84 18.33 -33.76
N ALA A 85 24.43 17.67 -34.76
CA ALA A 85 25.34 16.55 -34.55
C ALA A 85 26.69 16.98 -33.91
N GLY A 86 27.00 18.25 -33.90
CA GLY A 86 28.21 18.82 -33.28
C GLY A 86 28.00 19.28 -31.82
N ALA A 87 26.82 19.10 -31.27
CA ALA A 87 26.53 19.53 -29.90
C ALA A 87 27.39 18.78 -28.86
N SER A 88 27.78 19.49 -27.82
CA SER A 88 28.45 18.93 -26.64
C SER A 88 27.55 19.03 -25.41
N ILE A 89 27.43 17.98 -24.62
CA ILE A 89 26.63 18.02 -23.38
C ILE A 89 27.49 18.55 -22.25
N LEU A 90 27.00 19.60 -21.58
CA LEU A 90 27.63 20.26 -20.44
C LEU A 90 27.10 19.76 -19.11
N ALA A 91 25.79 19.53 -19.01
CA ALA A 91 25.14 19.07 -17.80
C ALA A 91 23.87 18.29 -18.14
N CYS A 92 23.47 17.40 -17.26
CA CYS A 92 22.21 16.71 -17.36
C CYS A 92 21.62 16.45 -15.98
N PHE A 93 20.27 16.37 -15.91
CA PHE A 93 19.54 15.98 -14.72
C PHE A 93 18.32 15.17 -15.09
N ALA A 94 17.81 14.38 -14.14
CA ALA A 94 16.61 13.60 -14.30
C ALA A 94 15.62 13.94 -13.18
N SER A 95 14.34 13.95 -13.54
CA SER A 95 13.22 14.00 -12.61
C SER A 95 12.26 12.85 -12.91
N PHE A 96 11.45 12.49 -11.91
CA PHE A 96 10.51 11.39 -12.06
C PHE A 96 9.06 11.90 -11.93
N GLY A 97 8.18 11.33 -12.74
CA GLY A 97 6.75 11.52 -12.63
C GLY A 97 6.15 10.67 -11.50
N SER A 98 4.82 10.67 -11.44
CA SER A 98 4.08 9.85 -10.47
C SER A 98 4.35 8.37 -10.65
N VAL A 99 4.50 7.69 -9.52
CA VAL A 99 4.65 6.23 -9.48
C VAL A 99 3.28 5.58 -9.52
N GLN A 100 3.15 4.51 -10.29
CA GLN A 100 1.93 3.73 -10.42
C GLN A 100 2.25 2.24 -10.28
N LEU A 101 1.29 1.48 -9.75
CA LEU A 101 1.33 0.03 -9.73
C LEU A 101 0.40 -0.51 -10.81
N VAL A 102 0.92 -1.39 -11.65
CA VAL A 102 0.18 -2.02 -12.75
C VAL A 102 0.24 -3.52 -12.56
N CYS A 103 -0.94 -4.16 -12.55
CA CYS A 103 -1.03 -5.61 -12.54
C CYS A 103 -0.93 -6.16 -13.96
N ALA A 104 -0.07 -7.14 -14.18
CA ALA A 104 0.03 -7.80 -15.45
C ALA A 104 -1.10 -8.83 -15.66
N GLU A 105 -1.54 -9.04 -16.89
CA GLU A 105 -2.61 -10.01 -17.23
C GLU A 105 -2.31 -11.44 -16.77
N LYS A 106 -1.06 -11.82 -16.66
CA LYS A 106 -0.61 -13.15 -16.20
C LYS A 106 -0.34 -13.24 -14.70
N GLY A 107 -0.72 -12.19 -13.96
CA GLY A 107 -0.39 -12.04 -12.54
C GLY A 107 0.96 -11.36 -12.32
N GLY A 108 1.15 -10.85 -11.11
CA GLY A 108 2.31 -10.05 -10.73
C GLY A 108 2.07 -8.55 -10.90
N TRP A 109 2.75 -7.78 -10.07
CA TRP A 109 2.62 -6.33 -10.03
C TRP A 109 3.95 -5.68 -10.45
N THR A 110 3.83 -4.60 -11.20
CA THR A 110 4.96 -3.81 -11.70
C THR A 110 4.78 -2.36 -11.27
N LEU A 111 5.82 -1.81 -10.68
CA LEU A 111 5.92 -0.39 -10.40
C LEU A 111 6.38 0.30 -11.67
N THR A 112 5.62 1.29 -12.13
CA THR A 112 5.90 2.05 -13.35
C THR A 112 5.99 3.54 -13.05
N ALA A 113 6.88 4.23 -13.75
CA ALA A 113 7.01 5.68 -13.71
C ALA A 113 7.67 6.18 -14.99
N LYS A 114 7.55 7.47 -15.25
CA LYS A 114 8.29 8.15 -16.30
C LYS A 114 9.47 8.91 -15.70
N ALA A 115 10.64 8.75 -16.28
CA ALA A 115 11.80 9.55 -15.99
C ALA A 115 11.97 10.60 -17.11
N PHE A 116 12.03 11.86 -16.74
CA PHE A 116 12.26 12.99 -17.62
C PHE A 116 13.71 13.42 -17.48
N VAL A 117 14.46 13.27 -18.53
CA VAL A 117 15.87 13.65 -18.60
C VAL A 117 15.99 14.91 -19.43
N THR A 118 16.63 15.91 -18.85
CA THR A 118 17.01 17.15 -19.55
C THR A 118 18.53 17.25 -19.59
N ALA A 119 19.06 17.41 -20.79
CA ALA A 119 20.46 17.64 -21.01
C ALA A 119 20.66 19.07 -21.55
N PHE A 120 21.60 19.80 -20.99
CA PHE A 120 22.03 21.10 -21.49
C PHE A 120 23.35 20.94 -22.25
N GLY A 121 23.42 21.56 -23.38
CA GLY A 121 24.59 21.48 -24.22
C GLY A 121 24.89 22.78 -24.95
N GLU A 122 25.99 22.79 -25.64
CA GLU A 122 26.42 23.85 -26.55
C GLU A 122 26.35 23.30 -27.98
N ASN A 123 25.67 24.03 -28.85
CA ASN A 123 25.59 23.65 -30.27
C ASN A 123 26.90 24.00 -31.03
N SER A 124 26.99 23.64 -32.28
CA SER A 124 28.16 23.90 -33.11
C SER A 124 28.47 25.41 -33.36
N LEU A 125 27.52 26.29 -33.02
CA LEU A 125 27.66 27.75 -33.09
C LEU A 125 28.11 28.36 -31.74
N GLY A 126 28.26 27.57 -30.69
CA GLY A 126 28.58 28.04 -29.35
C GLY A 126 27.39 28.58 -28.59
N GLU A 127 26.17 28.26 -28.99
CA GLU A 127 24.95 28.67 -28.32
C GLU A 127 24.46 27.55 -27.36
N LEU A 128 23.94 27.97 -26.20
CA LEU A 128 23.35 27.02 -25.25
C LEU A 128 21.99 26.54 -25.73
N ASP A 129 21.77 25.23 -25.63
CA ASP A 129 20.54 24.56 -26.01
C ASP A 129 20.17 23.49 -24.96
N SER A 130 18.92 23.04 -24.99
CA SER A 130 18.43 22.00 -24.10
C SER A 130 17.75 20.87 -24.87
N TYR A 131 18.01 19.64 -24.45
CA TYR A 131 17.49 18.43 -25.07
C TYR A 131 16.74 17.60 -24.04
N GLU A 132 15.54 17.14 -24.39
CA GLU A 132 14.70 16.38 -23.49
C GLU A 132 14.51 14.95 -23.95
N LYS A 133 14.52 14.01 -23.01
CA LYS A 133 14.22 12.61 -23.26
C LYS A 133 13.38 12.02 -22.15
N THR A 134 12.28 11.37 -22.52
CA THR A 134 11.48 10.57 -21.58
C THR A 134 11.88 9.11 -21.66
N LEU A 135 12.11 8.49 -20.52
CA LEU A 135 12.36 7.05 -20.36
C LEU A 135 11.25 6.43 -19.51
N GLU A 136 10.91 5.19 -19.78
CA GLU A 136 9.93 4.45 -19.00
C GLU A 136 10.65 3.54 -18.01
N LEU A 137 10.29 3.68 -16.73
CA LEU A 137 10.72 2.82 -15.65
C LEU A 137 9.67 1.74 -15.45
N ALA A 138 10.12 0.50 -15.35
CA ALA A 138 9.30 -0.64 -14.95
C ALA A 138 10.12 -1.55 -14.03
N LEU A 139 9.66 -1.73 -12.79
CA LEU A 139 10.28 -2.55 -11.77
C LEU A 139 9.28 -3.59 -11.28
N PRO A 140 9.62 -4.89 -11.26
CA PRO A 140 8.75 -5.90 -10.67
C PRO A 140 8.64 -5.66 -9.16
N VAL A 141 7.45 -5.90 -8.59
CA VAL A 141 7.21 -5.79 -7.15
C VAL A 141 7.45 -7.17 -6.51
N PRO A 142 8.51 -7.34 -5.72
CA PRO A 142 8.82 -8.62 -5.10
C PRO A 142 7.71 -9.08 -4.15
N GLY A 143 7.37 -10.38 -4.20
CA GLY A 143 6.37 -10.97 -3.30
C GLY A 143 4.91 -10.66 -3.64
N ALA A 144 4.67 -9.84 -4.66
CA ALA A 144 3.32 -9.50 -5.11
C ALA A 144 2.76 -10.46 -6.17
N GLU A 145 3.49 -11.50 -6.56
CA GLU A 145 3.10 -12.45 -7.61
C GLU A 145 1.88 -13.30 -7.24
N LYS A 146 1.66 -13.48 -5.93
CA LYS A 146 0.56 -14.30 -5.38
C LYS A 146 -0.66 -13.47 -4.97
N LEU A 147 -0.57 -12.16 -5.09
CA LEU A 147 -1.68 -11.29 -4.71
C LEU A 147 -2.76 -11.29 -5.79
N PRO A 148 -4.03 -11.19 -5.40
CA PRO A 148 -5.13 -11.06 -6.35
C PRO A 148 -4.94 -9.82 -7.24
N THR A 149 -5.44 -9.88 -8.47
CA THR A 149 -5.36 -8.79 -9.43
C THR A 149 -6.20 -7.56 -9.04
N ASP A 150 -7.18 -7.75 -8.17
CA ASP A 150 -8.07 -6.75 -7.60
C ASP A 150 -7.61 -6.25 -6.21
N ALA A 151 -6.40 -6.64 -5.76
CA ALA A 151 -5.86 -6.15 -4.50
C ALA A 151 -5.65 -4.64 -4.57
N ASP A 152 -6.13 -3.93 -3.55
CA ASP A 152 -5.91 -2.48 -3.40
C ASP A 152 -4.47 -2.23 -2.91
N LEU A 153 -3.56 -2.11 -3.87
CA LEU A 153 -2.13 -1.87 -3.64
C LEU A 153 -1.77 -0.44 -4.00
N TYR A 154 -0.91 0.16 -3.21
CA TYR A 154 -0.33 1.47 -3.52
C TYR A 154 1.13 1.55 -3.09
N PRO A 155 1.97 2.29 -3.85
CA PRO A 155 3.36 2.49 -3.52
C PRO A 155 3.52 3.70 -2.59
N GLU A 156 4.29 3.54 -1.53
CA GLU A 156 4.83 4.64 -0.73
C GLU A 156 6.34 4.62 -0.90
N CYS A 157 6.81 5.21 -2.00
CA CYS A 157 8.21 5.17 -2.37
C CYS A 157 8.69 6.47 -3.02
N ALA A 158 10.00 6.69 -2.93
CA ALA A 158 10.72 7.72 -3.64
C ALA A 158 11.50 7.10 -4.81
N LEU A 159 11.61 7.86 -5.91
CA LEU A 159 12.48 7.55 -7.03
C LEU A 159 13.64 8.54 -7.03
N CYS A 160 14.85 8.04 -7.19
CA CYS A 160 16.04 8.88 -7.35
C CYS A 160 16.92 8.39 -8.50
N ALA A 161 17.64 9.33 -9.12
CA ALA A 161 18.67 9.03 -10.09
C ALA A 161 20.00 8.82 -9.34
N GLU A 162 20.58 7.62 -9.46
CA GLU A 162 21.89 7.31 -8.86
C GLU A 162 23.04 7.61 -9.83
N ASP A 163 22.84 7.34 -11.12
CA ASP A 163 23.81 7.59 -12.16
C ASP A 163 23.07 8.05 -13.42
N LEU A 164 23.50 9.16 -13.99
CA LEU A 164 22.94 9.72 -15.22
C LEU A 164 24.06 10.14 -16.13
N GLN A 165 24.04 9.60 -17.34
CA GLN A 165 25.00 9.95 -18.40
C GLN A 165 24.24 10.31 -19.67
N CYS A 166 24.58 11.45 -20.24
CA CYS A 166 24.06 11.91 -21.52
C CYS A 166 25.25 12.16 -22.45
N LEU A 167 25.24 11.53 -23.59
CA LEU A 167 26.32 11.62 -24.59
C LEU A 167 25.75 11.96 -25.94
N CYS A 168 26.47 12.80 -26.69
CA CYS A 168 26.20 13.02 -28.11
C CYS A 168 27.02 12.04 -28.94
N GLN A 169 26.36 11.12 -29.64
CA GLN A 169 27.02 10.16 -30.53
C GLN A 169 26.25 10.04 -31.85
N ASN A 170 26.94 10.13 -32.94
CA ASN A 170 26.38 9.95 -34.30
C ASN A 170 25.13 10.81 -34.59
N GLY A 171 25.05 12.03 -34.05
CA GLY A 171 23.89 12.91 -34.21
C GLY A 171 22.68 12.53 -33.36
N ALA A 172 22.89 11.71 -32.34
CA ALA A 172 21.87 11.34 -31.39
C ALA A 172 22.28 11.62 -29.94
N LEU A 173 21.34 12.01 -29.12
CA LEU A 173 21.49 12.04 -27.66
C LEU A 173 21.30 10.60 -27.12
N GLU A 174 22.34 10.03 -26.57
CA GLU A 174 22.27 8.77 -25.85
C GLU A 174 22.17 9.03 -24.35
N VAL A 175 21.16 8.47 -23.71
CA VAL A 175 20.89 8.62 -22.28
C VAL A 175 21.00 7.25 -21.63
N THR A 176 21.79 7.18 -20.56
CA THR A 176 21.81 6.06 -19.63
C THR A 176 21.51 6.60 -18.24
N LEU A 177 20.47 6.04 -17.60
CA LEU A 177 20.01 6.42 -16.26
C LEU A 177 19.89 5.18 -15.39
N THR A 178 20.55 5.17 -14.23
CA THR A 178 20.28 4.21 -13.17
C THR A 178 19.30 4.86 -12.19
N ALA A 179 18.08 4.35 -12.18
CA ALA A 179 17.01 4.79 -11.30
C ALA A 179 16.87 3.82 -10.13
N ARG A 180 16.70 4.34 -8.91
CA ARG A 180 16.43 3.57 -7.71
C ARG A 180 15.06 3.91 -7.17
N ALA A 181 14.29 2.87 -6.82
CA ALA A 181 13.05 2.97 -6.08
C ALA A 181 13.27 2.53 -4.63
N GLU A 182 13.02 3.40 -3.68
CA GLU A 182 13.17 3.13 -2.25
C GLU A 182 11.87 3.44 -1.51
N GLY A 183 11.40 2.48 -0.68
CA GLY A 183 10.16 2.65 0.07
C GLY A 183 9.46 1.35 0.39
N ALA A 184 8.17 1.30 0.15
CA ALA A 184 7.33 0.14 0.40
C ALA A 184 6.14 0.05 -0.57
N VAL A 185 5.64 -1.15 -0.78
CA VAL A 185 4.31 -1.40 -1.33
C VAL A 185 3.41 -1.82 -0.18
N LEU A 186 2.29 -1.14 -0.06
CA LEU A 186 1.28 -1.37 0.95
C LEU A 186 0.00 -1.91 0.30
N ARG A 187 -0.72 -2.75 1.04
CA ARG A 187 -2.05 -3.22 0.69
C ARG A 187 -3.05 -2.67 1.67
N ARG A 188 -4.04 -1.99 1.15
CA ARG A 188 -5.19 -1.54 1.92
C ARG A 188 -6.27 -2.62 1.93
N SER A 189 -6.88 -2.85 3.08
CA SER A 189 -8.02 -3.77 3.22
C SER A 189 -9.03 -3.20 4.19
N GLY A 190 -10.30 -3.25 3.82
CA GLY A 190 -11.41 -2.91 4.68
C GLY A 190 -11.86 -4.14 5.48
N THR A 191 -12.14 -3.95 6.76
CA THR A 191 -12.74 -4.97 7.63
C THR A 191 -13.99 -4.38 8.25
N PRO A 192 -15.18 -5.01 8.05
CA PRO A 192 -16.39 -4.55 8.69
C PRO A 192 -16.30 -4.78 10.20
N CYS A 193 -16.60 -3.74 10.95
CA CYS A 193 -16.61 -3.75 12.42
C CYS A 193 -17.91 -3.16 12.93
N LEU A 194 -18.35 -3.64 14.08
CA LEU A 194 -19.52 -3.11 14.76
C LEU A 194 -19.21 -1.70 15.30
N ALA A 195 -19.97 -0.71 14.83
CA ALA A 195 -19.88 0.67 15.29
C ALA A 195 -20.83 0.98 16.43
N ALA A 196 -22.07 0.46 16.36
CA ALA A 196 -23.08 0.65 17.38
C ALA A 196 -24.06 -0.54 17.41
N MET A 197 -24.67 -0.76 18.56
CA MET A 197 -25.75 -1.69 18.77
C MET A 197 -26.89 -0.95 19.53
N GLU A 198 -28.05 -0.92 18.93
CA GLU A 198 -29.24 -0.35 19.54
C GLU A 198 -30.17 -1.47 19.97
N LEU A 199 -30.64 -1.43 21.21
CA LEU A 199 -31.61 -2.38 21.74
C LEU A 199 -33.01 -1.87 21.42
N GLY A 200 -33.81 -2.73 20.83
CA GLY A 200 -35.21 -2.49 20.51
C GLY A 200 -36.15 -3.06 21.56
N GLU A 201 -37.25 -3.67 21.11
CA GLU A 201 -38.25 -4.27 21.98
C GLU A 201 -37.72 -5.53 22.67
N GLU A 202 -38.26 -5.81 23.85
CA GLU A 202 -37.98 -7.05 24.58
C GLU A 202 -38.53 -8.24 23.78
N ARG A 203 -37.74 -9.28 23.64
CA ARG A 203 -38.13 -10.49 22.95
C ARG A 203 -39.23 -11.19 23.75
N ALA A 204 -40.22 -11.71 23.05
CA ALA A 204 -41.22 -12.54 23.68
C ALA A 204 -40.55 -13.70 24.47
N PRO A 205 -41.02 -14.00 25.69
CA PRO A 205 -40.48 -15.11 26.46
C PRO A 205 -40.64 -16.43 25.70
N ALA A 206 -39.68 -17.32 25.88
CA ALA A 206 -39.74 -18.64 25.31
C ALA A 206 -41.05 -19.33 25.68
N ASP A 207 -41.69 -20.02 24.72
CA ASP A 207 -42.93 -20.74 24.94
C ASP A 207 -42.71 -21.77 26.07
N PRO A 208 -43.47 -21.67 27.19
CA PRO A 208 -43.29 -22.57 28.33
C PRO A 208 -43.68 -24.02 28.02
N GLU A 209 -44.43 -24.26 26.96
CA GLU A 209 -44.80 -25.62 26.53
C GLU A 209 -43.64 -26.32 25.78
N ILE A 210 -42.64 -25.57 25.31
CA ILE A 210 -41.48 -26.13 24.64
C ILE A 210 -40.36 -26.39 25.64
N SER A 211 -40.32 -27.60 26.15
CA SER A 211 -39.29 -28.02 27.11
C SER A 211 -37.93 -28.36 26.48
N LEU A 212 -37.90 -28.62 25.17
CA LEU A 212 -36.67 -29.03 24.49
C LEU A 212 -36.68 -28.59 23.02
N ARG A 213 -35.62 -27.93 22.56
CA ARG A 213 -35.37 -27.65 21.15
C ARG A 213 -34.11 -28.39 20.69
N ILE A 214 -34.17 -28.99 19.52
CA ILE A 214 -33.05 -29.70 18.92
C ILE A 214 -32.73 -29.05 17.58
N TYR A 215 -31.46 -28.73 17.38
CA TYR A 215 -30.96 -28.23 16.09
C TYR A 215 -29.95 -29.22 15.49
N TYR A 216 -30.08 -29.52 14.22
CA TYR A 216 -29.14 -30.37 13.48
C TYR A 216 -28.16 -29.50 12.74
N ALA A 217 -27.01 -29.25 13.36
CA ALA A 217 -25.97 -28.42 12.83
C ALA A 217 -25.10 -29.19 11.83
N GLN A 218 -24.59 -28.46 10.84
CA GLN A 218 -23.67 -28.98 9.84
C GLN A 218 -22.20 -28.71 10.24
N ALA A 219 -21.28 -29.43 9.61
CA ALA A 219 -19.86 -29.13 9.77
C ALA A 219 -19.56 -27.73 9.23
N GLY A 220 -18.74 -26.95 9.97
CA GLY A 220 -18.37 -25.58 9.59
C GLY A 220 -19.34 -24.50 10.07
N GLU A 221 -20.53 -24.83 10.63
CA GLU A 221 -21.41 -23.82 11.20
C GLU A 221 -20.80 -23.19 12.47
N SER A 222 -20.95 -21.87 12.58
CA SER A 222 -20.52 -21.12 13.74
C SER A 222 -21.49 -21.32 14.92
N LEU A 223 -20.93 -21.64 16.08
CA LEU A 223 -21.72 -21.74 17.30
C LEU A 223 -22.36 -20.40 17.67
N PHE A 224 -21.66 -19.28 17.38
CA PHE A 224 -22.17 -17.93 17.60
C PHE A 224 -23.42 -17.66 16.73
N GLU A 225 -23.40 -18.03 15.44
CA GLU A 225 -24.54 -17.84 14.54
C GLU A 225 -25.75 -18.69 14.95
N ILE A 226 -25.50 -19.94 15.38
CA ILE A 226 -26.56 -20.80 15.91
C ILE A 226 -27.13 -20.19 17.18
N ALA A 227 -26.30 -19.78 18.12
CA ALA A 227 -26.71 -19.15 19.38
C ALA A 227 -27.52 -17.87 19.14
N ARG A 228 -27.08 -17.01 18.18
CA ARG A 228 -27.80 -15.80 17.77
C ARG A 228 -29.19 -16.11 17.19
N ARG A 229 -29.30 -17.14 16.35
CA ARG A 229 -30.59 -17.57 15.74
C ARG A 229 -31.63 -17.93 16.79
N PHE A 230 -31.19 -18.52 17.88
CA PHE A 230 -32.08 -18.95 18.98
C PHE A 230 -32.10 -18.00 20.17
N ALA A 231 -31.43 -16.86 20.07
CA ALA A 231 -31.29 -15.87 21.15
C ALA A 231 -30.77 -16.47 22.47
N VAL A 232 -29.84 -17.41 22.39
CA VAL A 232 -29.21 -18.09 23.53
C VAL A 232 -27.73 -17.71 23.60
N SER A 233 -27.18 -17.53 24.78
CA SER A 233 -25.74 -17.23 24.87
C SER A 233 -24.88 -18.40 24.37
N PRO A 234 -23.76 -18.13 23.67
CA PRO A 234 -22.85 -19.18 23.22
C PRO A 234 -22.30 -20.04 24.37
N GLY A 235 -22.18 -19.46 25.57
CA GLY A 235 -21.78 -20.18 26.80
C GLY A 235 -22.78 -21.24 27.19
N LYS A 236 -24.07 -20.86 27.34
CA LYS A 236 -25.16 -21.82 27.63
C LYS A 236 -25.27 -22.91 26.56
N MET A 237 -25.02 -22.54 25.28
CA MET A 237 -25.05 -23.51 24.19
C MET A 237 -23.92 -24.53 24.30
N ARG A 238 -22.73 -24.10 24.70
CA ARG A 238 -21.59 -24.99 24.95
C ARG A 238 -21.85 -25.94 26.11
N GLU A 239 -22.28 -25.41 27.27
CA GLU A 239 -22.59 -26.18 28.47
C GLU A 239 -23.64 -27.27 28.18
N ALA A 240 -24.75 -26.92 27.52
CA ALA A 240 -25.83 -27.86 27.24
C ALA A 240 -25.42 -28.99 26.27
N ASN A 241 -24.30 -28.85 25.57
CA ASN A 241 -23.86 -29.78 24.54
C ASN A 241 -22.46 -30.39 24.79
N ASP A 242 -21.88 -30.19 25.97
CA ASP A 242 -20.53 -30.65 26.34
C ASP A 242 -19.48 -30.28 25.25
N LEU A 243 -19.53 -29.03 24.76
CA LEU A 243 -18.58 -28.53 23.79
C LEU A 243 -17.34 -27.94 24.51
N PRO A 244 -16.14 -28.14 23.96
CA PRO A 244 -14.92 -27.62 24.58
C PRO A 244 -14.92 -26.09 24.63
N GLU A 245 -14.25 -25.56 25.64
CA GLU A 245 -13.97 -24.12 25.75
C GLU A 245 -13.21 -23.64 24.50
N GLY A 246 -13.71 -22.60 23.80
CA GLY A 246 -13.11 -22.13 22.58
C GLY A 246 -13.61 -22.77 21.28
N ALA A 247 -14.58 -23.71 21.35
CA ALA A 247 -15.27 -24.19 20.15
C ALA A 247 -16.07 -23.04 19.52
N GLU A 248 -15.54 -22.48 18.44
CA GLU A 248 -16.19 -21.42 17.65
C GLU A 248 -17.00 -21.98 16.49
N THR A 249 -16.52 -23.06 15.88
CA THR A 249 -17.15 -23.76 14.75
C THR A 249 -17.24 -25.26 14.99
N LEU A 250 -18.25 -25.87 14.43
CA LEU A 250 -18.46 -27.31 14.55
C LEU A 250 -17.59 -28.07 13.51
N SER A 251 -16.76 -28.98 13.99
CA SER A 251 -15.89 -29.79 13.11
C SER A 251 -16.61 -30.89 12.35
N ALA A 252 -17.80 -31.29 12.79
CA ALA A 252 -18.62 -32.33 12.18
C ALA A 252 -20.11 -32.06 12.37
N PRO A 253 -20.99 -32.62 11.53
CA PRO A 253 -22.44 -32.55 11.73
C PRO A 253 -22.82 -33.09 13.10
N ARG A 254 -23.65 -32.35 13.81
CA ARG A 254 -24.00 -32.70 15.20
C ARG A 254 -25.41 -32.25 15.54
N ARG A 255 -26.08 -33.06 16.37
CA ARG A 255 -27.30 -32.66 17.02
C ARG A 255 -26.97 -31.83 18.25
N LEU A 256 -27.52 -30.62 18.33
CA LEU A 256 -27.38 -29.71 19.44
C LEU A 256 -28.67 -29.56 20.20
N LEU A 257 -28.59 -29.58 21.52
CA LEU A 257 -29.64 -29.16 22.43
C LEU A 257 -29.59 -27.62 22.50
N VAL A 258 -30.74 -27.00 22.24
CA VAL A 258 -30.89 -25.54 22.35
C VAL A 258 -31.57 -25.26 23.70
N PRO A 259 -30.83 -24.73 24.69
CA PRO A 259 -31.44 -24.41 25.97
C PRO A 259 -32.51 -23.32 25.82
N SER A 260 -33.52 -23.34 26.70
CA SER A 260 -34.45 -22.20 26.84
C SER A 260 -33.67 -20.99 27.36
N GLY A 261 -33.87 -19.83 26.74
CA GLY A 261 -33.15 -18.59 27.01
C GLY A 261 -33.30 -18.07 28.45
#